data_19f404684d076ae696d2f1d368a352ea
#
_entry.id   19f404684d076ae696d2f1d368a352ea
#
_cell.length_a   1.000
_cell.length_b   1.000
_cell.length_c   1.000
_cell.angle_alpha   90.00
_cell.angle_beta   90.00
_cell.angle_gamma   90.00
#
_symmetry.space_group_name_H-M   'P 1'
#
loop_
_entity.id
_entity.type
_entity.pdbx_description
1 polymer ?
#
loop_
_entity_poly.entity_id
_entity_poly.type
_entity_poly.pdbx_seq_one_letter_code
_entity_poly.pdbx_strand_id
1 'polypeptide(L)'
;MAVGVGASADDGIASLRYDSYFLQALVQREKGNADAAFDLLQHCIKINPQAAEAYYFLAQYYQMLRGDSTNLKTAQQYILKAAELEPDNATFLETVAQSYISQAEYEKAIPVMERLYNQDKSREELLEMLFELYQQTDNNDKAIETLNRLEAAEGKSERLSYAKSEIYTNMGNKKAAIAEMRQLAQQYPNDLNFKGMYADMLLRNDEEGQALKLYNEILAEEPDNTRAQVSLRSYYRVQGEIEKADSLTEVILLNKNTTNEQRIYLMRQMVADSERADGDSTQILNMFHKMLAGPQKNADIATLCAAYMDLKKMPRDSVRTMLQTVLSIAPDNAAARLQLVSFAWDRKDHQEVITLCQDARQYNPEEMAFYYYQGMAYYQEEDKDKALEAFQNGIGVITPESNPAIVSDFYAVMGDLLHQKGLARKAFEAYDSCLQWKDDNIMCLNNYAYYLSELDEQLDKAEQMSYKTIKAEPKNATYLDTYAWILFMQGRYAESKVYIDQALQNDSDSSAVITEHAGDIYIQNKEPERAVELWKQALLLDPQNKILIRKIKQRKYIKRK
;
A
#
# COMPACT_ATOMS: atom_id res chain seq x y z
N MET A 1 -32.29 11.56 -76.47
CA MET A 1 -31.31 12.64 -76.39
C MET A 1 -30.48 12.39 -75.14
N ALA A 2 -29.27 11.93 -75.31
CA ALA A 2 -28.29 11.76 -74.21
C ALA A 2 -27.66 13.13 -73.94
N VAL A 3 -27.85 13.63 -72.73
CA VAL A 3 -27.09 14.75 -72.21
C VAL A 3 -25.89 14.15 -71.46
N GLY A 4 -24.77 14.08 -72.18
CA GLY A 4 -23.46 13.81 -71.54
C GLY A 4 -23.03 15.06 -70.77
N VAL A 5 -22.94 14.95 -69.48
CA VAL A 5 -22.26 15.96 -68.64
C VAL A 5 -20.75 15.72 -68.88
N GLY A 6 -20.16 16.57 -69.72
CA GLY A 6 -18.70 16.62 -69.88
C GLY A 6 -18.09 17.24 -68.61
N ALA A 7 -17.34 16.46 -67.86
CA ALA A 7 -16.41 17.02 -66.87
C ALA A 7 -15.45 17.98 -67.62
N SER A 8 -15.27 19.20 -67.11
CA SER A 8 -14.36 20.15 -67.75
C SER A 8 -12.90 19.70 -67.63
N ALA A 9 -12.05 20.02 -68.59
CA ALA A 9 -10.62 19.68 -68.53
C ALA A 9 -9.93 20.22 -67.25
N ASP A 10 -10.49 21.27 -66.63
CA ASP A 10 -10.05 21.85 -65.36
C ASP A 10 -10.36 20.93 -64.19
N ASP A 11 -11.52 20.25 -64.19
CA ASP A 11 -11.88 19.28 -63.15
C ASP A 11 -10.97 18.04 -63.17
N GLY A 12 -10.58 17.58 -64.37
CA GLY A 12 -9.65 16.46 -64.51
C GLY A 12 -8.22 16.78 -64.02
N ILE A 13 -7.75 18.01 -64.25
CA ILE A 13 -6.43 18.48 -63.77
C ILE A 13 -6.45 18.67 -62.25
N ALA A 14 -7.55 19.20 -61.67
CA ALA A 14 -7.70 19.34 -60.24
C ALA A 14 -7.72 17.99 -59.50
N SER A 15 -8.40 17.00 -60.08
CA SER A 15 -8.41 15.63 -59.52
C SER A 15 -7.01 14.99 -59.52
N LEU A 16 -6.27 15.05 -60.64
CA LEU A 16 -4.90 14.52 -60.71
C LEU A 16 -3.93 15.22 -59.74
N ARG A 17 -4.10 16.52 -59.51
CA ARG A 17 -3.33 17.27 -58.51
C ARG A 17 -3.65 16.80 -57.10
N TYR A 18 -4.93 16.66 -56.77
CA TYR A 18 -5.36 16.14 -55.48
C TYR A 18 -4.74 14.78 -55.21
N ASP A 19 -4.89 13.81 -56.14
CA ASP A 19 -4.37 12.46 -55.97
C ASP A 19 -2.87 12.45 -55.70
N SER A 20 -2.12 13.30 -56.44
CA SER A 20 -0.67 13.42 -56.25
C SER A 20 -0.29 13.93 -54.87
N TYR A 21 -0.93 14.98 -54.38
CA TYR A 21 -0.65 15.55 -53.07
C TYR A 21 -1.12 14.61 -51.94
N PHE A 22 -2.25 13.95 -52.11
CA PHE A 22 -2.76 13.00 -51.14
C PHE A 22 -1.84 11.80 -50.99
N LEU A 23 -1.39 11.19 -52.10
CA LEU A 23 -0.42 10.10 -52.07
C LEU A 23 0.91 10.55 -51.41
N GLN A 24 1.39 11.75 -51.72
CA GLN A 24 2.58 12.29 -51.06
C GLN A 24 2.36 12.46 -49.55
N ALA A 25 1.19 12.92 -49.11
CA ALA A 25 0.85 13.04 -47.68
C ALA A 25 0.91 11.69 -46.99
N LEU A 26 0.35 10.64 -47.58
CA LEU A 26 0.41 9.28 -47.06
C LEU A 26 1.85 8.78 -46.95
N VAL A 27 2.69 9.02 -48.00
CA VAL A 27 4.12 8.66 -47.97
C VAL A 27 4.87 9.41 -46.85
N GLN A 28 4.59 10.70 -46.63
CA GLN A 28 5.23 11.44 -45.53
C GLN A 28 4.78 10.93 -44.17
N ARG A 29 3.52 10.57 -44.04
CA ARG A 29 2.99 9.93 -42.84
C ARG A 29 3.69 8.62 -42.50
N GLU A 30 3.86 7.74 -43.51
CA GLU A 30 4.58 6.48 -43.38
C GLU A 30 6.05 6.66 -42.94
N LYS A 31 6.67 7.75 -43.42
CA LYS A 31 8.05 8.13 -43.03
C LYS A 31 8.15 8.82 -41.67
N GLY A 32 7.03 9.04 -40.98
CA GLY A 32 6.99 9.76 -39.69
C GLY A 32 7.15 11.28 -39.78
N ASN A 33 7.10 11.86 -41.00
CA ASN A 33 7.21 13.31 -41.22
C ASN A 33 5.84 13.98 -41.05
N ALA A 34 5.40 14.11 -39.79
CA ALA A 34 4.05 14.56 -39.42
C ALA A 34 3.71 15.96 -39.99
N ASP A 35 4.62 16.92 -39.86
CA ASP A 35 4.40 18.31 -40.30
C ASP A 35 4.22 18.38 -41.84
N ALA A 36 5.08 17.68 -42.59
CA ALA A 36 4.98 17.64 -44.04
C ALA A 36 3.69 16.97 -44.53
N ALA A 37 3.26 15.89 -43.87
CA ALA A 37 2.00 15.23 -44.18
C ALA A 37 0.80 16.12 -43.88
N PHE A 38 0.83 16.83 -42.74
CA PHE A 38 -0.21 17.79 -42.34
C PHE A 38 -0.37 18.92 -43.36
N ASP A 39 0.73 19.56 -43.78
CA ASP A 39 0.70 20.66 -44.77
C ASP A 39 0.14 20.17 -46.13
N LEU A 40 0.53 18.98 -46.58
CA LEU A 40 0.02 18.36 -47.79
C LEU A 40 -1.49 18.07 -47.71
N LEU A 41 -1.97 17.56 -46.56
CA LEU A 41 -3.40 17.33 -46.34
C LEU A 41 -4.20 18.64 -46.29
N GLN A 42 -3.66 19.68 -45.67
CA GLN A 42 -4.25 21.03 -45.69
C GLN A 42 -4.36 21.59 -47.13
N HIS A 43 -3.38 21.23 -47.98
CA HIS A 43 -3.43 21.60 -49.38
C HIS A 43 -4.47 20.79 -50.16
N CYS A 44 -4.61 19.51 -49.84
CA CYS A 44 -5.62 18.63 -50.42
C CYS A 44 -7.04 19.14 -50.26
N ILE A 45 -7.45 19.56 -49.04
CA ILE A 45 -8.81 20.10 -48.80
C ILE A 45 -9.07 21.45 -49.47
N LYS A 46 -7.99 22.21 -49.81
CA LYS A 46 -8.11 23.46 -50.62
C LYS A 46 -8.35 23.14 -52.10
N ILE A 47 -7.72 22.09 -52.63
CA ILE A 47 -7.90 21.68 -54.02
C ILE A 47 -9.24 20.97 -54.20
N ASN A 48 -9.56 20.06 -53.30
CA ASN A 48 -10.81 19.30 -53.34
C ASN A 48 -11.53 19.36 -51.99
N PRO A 49 -12.45 20.30 -51.79
CA PRO A 49 -13.23 20.39 -50.55
C PRO A 49 -14.23 19.23 -50.34
N GLN A 50 -14.35 18.30 -51.29
CA GLN A 50 -15.21 17.13 -51.18
C GLN A 50 -14.40 15.85 -50.86
N ALA A 51 -13.13 15.97 -50.55
CA ALA A 51 -12.25 14.84 -50.26
C ALA A 51 -12.37 14.41 -48.79
N ALA A 52 -13.23 13.48 -48.51
CA ALA A 52 -13.54 13.00 -47.17
C ALA A 52 -12.33 12.45 -46.40
N GLU A 53 -11.47 11.69 -47.10
CA GLU A 53 -10.29 11.07 -46.53
C GLU A 53 -9.27 12.13 -46.03
N ALA A 54 -9.10 13.23 -46.76
CA ALA A 54 -8.19 14.29 -46.33
C ALA A 54 -8.64 14.94 -45.02
N TYR A 55 -9.94 15.15 -44.84
CA TYR A 55 -10.51 15.61 -43.57
C TYR A 55 -10.34 14.60 -42.45
N TYR A 56 -10.53 13.32 -42.74
CA TYR A 56 -10.31 12.24 -41.76
C TYR A 56 -8.88 12.21 -41.23
N PHE A 57 -7.89 12.25 -42.10
CA PHE A 57 -6.49 12.26 -41.70
C PHE A 57 -6.10 13.54 -40.95
N LEU A 58 -6.62 14.69 -41.33
CA LEU A 58 -6.43 15.95 -40.59
C LEU A 58 -7.01 15.86 -39.18
N ALA A 59 -8.20 15.28 -39.03
CA ALA A 59 -8.78 15.06 -37.71
C ALA A 59 -7.85 14.22 -36.81
N GLN A 60 -7.25 13.15 -37.32
CA GLN A 60 -6.28 12.35 -36.58
C GLN A 60 -5.06 13.16 -36.13
N TYR A 61 -4.52 14.03 -36.98
CA TYR A 61 -3.39 14.89 -36.60
C TYR A 61 -3.77 15.85 -35.47
N TYR A 62 -4.94 16.49 -35.53
CA TYR A 62 -5.41 17.36 -34.45
C TYR A 62 -5.67 16.60 -33.14
N GLN A 63 -6.09 15.35 -33.18
CA GLN A 63 -6.25 14.49 -31.99
C GLN A 63 -4.90 14.15 -31.33
N MET A 64 -3.82 14.02 -32.15
CA MET A 64 -2.47 13.76 -31.63
C MET A 64 -1.85 14.97 -30.92
N LEU A 65 -2.28 16.19 -31.25
CA LEU A 65 -1.81 17.43 -30.61
C LEU A 65 -2.46 17.60 -29.22
N ARG A 66 -2.00 16.82 -28.26
CA ARG A 66 -2.53 16.80 -26.87
C ARG A 66 -2.27 18.13 -26.15
N GLY A 67 -3.26 18.59 -25.38
CA GLY A 67 -3.10 19.69 -24.43
C GLY A 67 -3.88 20.98 -24.74
N ASP A 68 -4.50 21.10 -25.92
CA ASP A 68 -5.35 22.25 -26.25
C ASP A 68 -6.76 21.78 -26.64
N SER A 69 -7.76 22.28 -25.90
CA SER A 69 -9.18 22.00 -26.16
C SER A 69 -9.62 22.51 -27.56
N THR A 70 -8.92 23.47 -28.13
CA THR A 70 -9.17 23.99 -29.48
C THR A 70 -8.84 22.93 -30.54
N ASN A 71 -7.76 22.19 -30.35
CA ASN A 71 -7.37 21.10 -31.26
C ASN A 71 -8.41 19.98 -31.30
N LEU A 72 -8.96 19.61 -30.15
CA LEU A 72 -10.01 18.59 -30.07
C LEU A 72 -11.30 19.02 -30.79
N LYS A 73 -11.69 20.29 -30.65
CA LYS A 73 -12.85 20.84 -31.39
C LYS A 73 -12.59 20.88 -32.89
N THR A 74 -11.39 21.24 -33.30
CA THR A 74 -11.01 21.26 -34.71
C THR A 74 -11.01 19.84 -35.29
N ALA A 75 -10.44 18.86 -34.56
CA ALA A 75 -10.48 17.46 -34.94
C ALA A 75 -11.93 16.97 -35.12
N GLN A 76 -12.82 17.31 -34.18
CA GLN A 76 -14.24 16.97 -34.28
C GLN A 76 -14.89 17.60 -35.52
N GLN A 77 -14.64 18.86 -35.82
CA GLN A 77 -15.18 19.51 -37.02
C GLN A 77 -14.73 18.79 -38.30
N TYR A 78 -13.46 18.40 -38.40
CA TYR A 78 -12.95 17.71 -39.56
C TYR A 78 -13.51 16.30 -39.71
N ILE A 79 -13.63 15.52 -38.64
CA ILE A 79 -14.22 14.18 -38.74
C ILE A 79 -15.71 14.22 -39.05
N LEU A 80 -16.45 15.20 -38.50
CA LEU A 80 -17.85 15.43 -38.87
C LEU A 80 -18.00 15.77 -40.35
N LYS A 81 -17.07 16.58 -40.88
CA LYS A 81 -17.05 16.92 -42.31
C LYS A 81 -16.77 15.70 -43.17
N ALA A 82 -15.83 14.82 -42.79
CA ALA A 82 -15.56 13.57 -43.48
C ALA A 82 -16.82 12.67 -43.51
N ALA A 83 -17.50 12.51 -42.35
CA ALA A 83 -18.71 11.70 -42.27
C ALA A 83 -19.93 12.35 -42.97
N GLU A 84 -19.97 13.68 -43.12
CA GLU A 84 -20.98 14.37 -43.94
C GLU A 84 -20.79 14.04 -45.44
N LEU A 85 -19.54 14.01 -45.89
CA LEU A 85 -19.17 13.73 -47.30
C LEU A 85 -19.38 12.25 -47.67
N GLU A 86 -19.06 11.35 -46.75
CA GLU A 86 -19.27 9.92 -46.90
C GLU A 86 -20.06 9.35 -45.71
N PRO A 87 -21.37 9.51 -45.75
CA PRO A 87 -22.20 9.20 -44.58
C PRO A 87 -22.22 7.71 -44.20
N ASP A 88 -21.95 6.79 -45.13
CA ASP A 88 -22.01 5.36 -44.88
C ASP A 88 -20.62 4.73 -44.62
N ASN A 89 -19.57 5.55 -44.54
CA ASN A 89 -18.24 5.07 -44.24
C ASN A 89 -18.13 4.73 -42.74
N ALA A 90 -18.05 3.42 -42.45
CA ALA A 90 -18.01 2.91 -41.08
C ALA A 90 -16.83 3.46 -40.29
N THR A 91 -15.63 3.61 -40.92
CA THR A 91 -14.44 4.14 -40.25
C THR A 91 -14.66 5.60 -39.77
N PHE A 92 -15.31 6.40 -40.61
CA PHE A 92 -15.59 7.79 -40.26
C PHE A 92 -16.65 7.88 -39.15
N LEU A 93 -17.70 7.07 -39.23
CA LEU A 93 -18.73 7.00 -38.20
C LEU A 93 -18.15 6.53 -36.87
N GLU A 94 -17.29 5.51 -36.84
CA GLU A 94 -16.61 5.05 -35.64
C GLU A 94 -15.79 6.18 -35.00
N THR A 95 -15.05 6.93 -35.82
CA THR A 95 -14.23 8.05 -35.33
C THR A 95 -15.11 9.20 -34.82
N VAL A 96 -16.24 9.46 -35.45
CA VAL A 96 -17.25 10.43 -34.94
C VAL A 96 -17.80 10.00 -33.61
N ALA A 97 -18.23 8.74 -33.48
CA ALA A 97 -18.74 8.21 -32.22
C ALA A 97 -17.70 8.29 -31.10
N GLN A 98 -16.47 7.89 -31.38
CA GLN A 98 -15.36 7.97 -30.43
C GLN A 98 -15.06 9.42 -30.02
N SER A 99 -15.14 10.36 -30.96
CA SER A 99 -14.97 11.81 -30.67
C SER A 99 -16.05 12.32 -29.72
N TYR A 100 -17.31 11.94 -29.93
CA TYR A 100 -18.40 12.31 -29.03
C TYR A 100 -18.24 11.67 -27.66
N ILE A 101 -17.89 10.38 -27.58
CA ILE A 101 -17.67 9.65 -26.32
C ILE A 101 -16.55 10.31 -25.51
N SER A 102 -15.42 10.63 -26.15
CA SER A 102 -14.28 11.26 -25.48
C SER A 102 -14.57 12.64 -24.89
N GLN A 103 -15.59 13.30 -25.40
CA GLN A 103 -16.07 14.62 -24.92
C GLN A 103 -17.30 14.51 -24.01
N ALA A 104 -17.70 13.29 -23.63
CA ALA A 104 -18.91 12.98 -22.86
C ALA A 104 -20.22 13.47 -23.53
N GLU A 105 -20.23 13.63 -24.86
CA GLU A 105 -21.40 14.00 -25.67
C GLU A 105 -22.21 12.73 -26.04
N TYR A 106 -22.57 11.93 -25.02
CA TYR A 106 -23.14 10.59 -25.22
C TYR A 106 -24.42 10.56 -26.04
N GLU A 107 -25.29 11.54 -25.86
CA GLU A 107 -26.54 11.67 -26.63
C GLU A 107 -26.29 11.83 -28.14
N LYS A 108 -25.14 12.42 -28.54
CA LYS A 108 -24.75 12.53 -29.94
C LYS A 108 -24.06 11.29 -30.46
N ALA A 109 -23.36 10.54 -29.59
CA ALA A 109 -22.71 9.29 -29.97
C ALA A 109 -23.74 8.18 -30.28
N ILE A 110 -24.82 8.10 -29.53
CA ILE A 110 -25.87 7.06 -29.66
C ILE A 110 -26.38 6.90 -31.10
N PRO A 111 -26.90 7.94 -31.78
CA PRO A 111 -27.42 7.76 -33.14
C PRO A 111 -26.38 7.33 -34.16
N VAL A 112 -25.12 7.69 -33.94
CA VAL A 112 -24.01 7.25 -34.80
C VAL A 112 -23.72 5.76 -34.57
N MET A 113 -23.69 5.32 -33.34
CA MET A 113 -23.50 3.91 -32.98
C MET A 113 -24.67 3.02 -33.42
N GLU A 114 -25.92 3.48 -33.29
CA GLU A 114 -27.09 2.79 -33.82
C GLU A 114 -27.03 2.65 -35.36
N ARG A 115 -26.51 3.68 -36.05
CA ARG A 115 -26.30 3.62 -37.51
C ARG A 115 -25.26 2.57 -37.87
N LEU A 116 -24.12 2.55 -37.17
CA LEU A 116 -23.06 1.55 -37.36
C LEU A 116 -23.60 0.12 -37.16
N TYR A 117 -24.32 -0.11 -36.07
CA TYR A 117 -24.92 -1.42 -35.80
C TYR A 117 -25.95 -1.83 -36.88
N ASN A 118 -26.72 -0.88 -37.40
CA ASN A 118 -27.69 -1.15 -38.46
C ASN A 118 -27.01 -1.46 -39.81
N GLN A 119 -25.79 -0.98 -40.07
CA GLN A 119 -25.00 -1.35 -41.23
C GLN A 119 -24.47 -2.80 -41.17
N ASP A 120 -24.05 -3.19 -39.97
CA ASP A 120 -23.55 -4.55 -39.74
C ASP A 120 -24.01 -5.06 -38.35
N LYS A 121 -25.07 -5.86 -38.37
CA LYS A 121 -25.66 -6.44 -37.15
C LYS A 121 -24.88 -7.61 -36.56
N SER A 122 -23.81 -8.05 -37.21
CA SER A 122 -22.91 -9.09 -36.67
C SER A 122 -21.92 -8.53 -35.64
N ARG A 123 -21.86 -7.21 -35.50
CA ARG A 123 -20.94 -6.51 -34.60
C ARG A 123 -21.56 -6.34 -33.21
N GLU A 124 -21.54 -7.41 -32.43
CA GLU A 124 -22.12 -7.44 -31.08
C GLU A 124 -21.45 -6.45 -30.14
N GLU A 125 -20.16 -6.13 -30.35
CA GLU A 125 -19.42 -5.14 -29.57
C GLU A 125 -20.07 -3.74 -29.61
N LEU A 126 -20.78 -3.41 -30.70
CA LEU A 126 -21.50 -2.15 -30.81
C LEU A 126 -22.73 -2.09 -29.89
N LEU A 127 -23.35 -3.24 -29.62
CA LEU A 127 -24.46 -3.32 -28.64
C LEU A 127 -23.95 -3.14 -27.22
N GLU A 128 -22.76 -3.68 -26.89
CA GLU A 128 -22.18 -3.44 -25.56
C GLU A 128 -21.87 -1.95 -25.35
N MET A 129 -21.28 -1.29 -26.36
CA MET A 129 -21.03 0.16 -26.32
C MET A 129 -22.35 0.97 -26.24
N LEU A 130 -23.36 0.59 -27.02
CA LEU A 130 -24.70 1.22 -26.95
C LEU A 130 -25.34 1.05 -25.58
N PHE A 131 -25.21 -0.11 -24.97
CA PHE A 131 -25.70 -0.34 -23.62
C PHE A 131 -25.03 0.60 -22.61
N GLU A 132 -23.70 0.75 -22.65
CA GLU A 132 -22.96 1.69 -21.81
C GLU A 132 -23.43 3.15 -22.04
N LEU A 133 -23.59 3.56 -23.31
CA LEU A 133 -24.07 4.90 -23.64
C LEU A 133 -25.49 5.18 -23.12
N TYR A 134 -26.38 4.20 -23.24
CA TYR A 134 -27.74 4.32 -22.70
C TYR A 134 -27.75 4.37 -21.17
N GLN A 135 -26.82 3.68 -20.50
CA GLN A 135 -26.65 3.81 -19.03
C GLN A 135 -26.15 5.22 -18.66
N GLN A 136 -25.15 5.75 -19.39
CA GLN A 136 -24.61 7.10 -19.14
C GLN A 136 -25.65 8.22 -19.36
N THR A 137 -26.68 7.95 -20.16
CA THR A 137 -27.77 8.91 -20.43
C THR A 137 -29.06 8.59 -19.67
N ASP A 138 -28.99 7.70 -18.68
CA ASP A 138 -30.14 7.24 -17.87
C ASP A 138 -31.34 6.72 -18.70
N ASN A 139 -31.06 6.29 -19.94
CA ASN A 139 -32.12 5.77 -20.82
C ASN A 139 -32.34 4.28 -20.60
N ASN A 140 -33.00 3.96 -19.48
CA ASN A 140 -33.20 2.60 -19.01
C ASN A 140 -33.98 1.72 -20.00
N ASP A 141 -34.99 2.26 -20.68
CA ASP A 141 -35.79 1.52 -21.66
C ASP A 141 -34.94 1.06 -22.86
N LYS A 142 -34.10 1.95 -23.38
CA LYS A 142 -33.18 1.63 -24.48
C LYS A 142 -32.05 0.71 -24.04
N ALA A 143 -31.55 0.85 -22.82
CA ALA A 143 -30.58 -0.06 -22.23
C ALA A 143 -31.14 -1.51 -22.18
N ILE A 144 -32.40 -1.68 -21.73
CA ILE A 144 -33.06 -2.99 -21.71
C ILE A 144 -33.28 -3.51 -23.14
N GLU A 145 -33.72 -2.66 -24.07
CA GLU A 145 -33.87 -3.05 -25.48
C GLU A 145 -32.56 -3.57 -26.07
N THR A 146 -31.45 -2.90 -25.74
CA THR A 146 -30.09 -3.28 -26.19
C THR A 146 -29.65 -4.61 -25.57
N LEU A 147 -29.90 -4.82 -24.27
CA LEU A 147 -29.64 -6.11 -23.62
C LEU A 147 -30.52 -7.24 -24.20
N ASN A 148 -31.74 -6.95 -24.65
CA ASN A 148 -32.57 -7.93 -25.35
C ASN A 148 -32.01 -8.28 -26.75
N ARG A 149 -31.40 -7.31 -27.46
CA ARG A 149 -30.71 -7.58 -28.72
C ARG A 149 -29.48 -8.48 -28.48
N LEU A 150 -28.70 -8.21 -27.43
CA LEU A 150 -27.56 -9.05 -27.01
C LEU A 150 -28.03 -10.46 -26.66
N GLU A 151 -29.08 -10.58 -25.85
CA GLU A 151 -29.66 -11.89 -25.50
C GLU A 151 -30.15 -12.68 -26.72
N ALA A 152 -30.68 -11.99 -27.73
CA ALA A 152 -31.09 -12.63 -28.97
C ALA A 152 -29.93 -13.16 -29.80
N ALA A 153 -28.73 -12.54 -29.70
CA ALA A 153 -27.52 -12.94 -30.38
C ALA A 153 -26.71 -14.02 -29.61
N GLU A 154 -26.46 -13.79 -28.33
CA GLU A 154 -25.60 -14.64 -27.49
C GLU A 154 -26.38 -15.74 -26.73
N GLY A 155 -27.69 -15.59 -26.58
CA GLY A 155 -28.53 -16.39 -25.68
C GLY A 155 -28.64 -15.79 -24.27
N LYS A 156 -29.54 -16.36 -23.48
CA LYS A 156 -29.79 -15.92 -22.10
C LYS A 156 -28.62 -16.32 -21.19
N SER A 157 -28.07 -15.38 -20.47
CA SER A 157 -26.93 -15.58 -19.57
C SER A 157 -27.15 -14.89 -18.23
N GLU A 158 -26.35 -15.30 -17.23
CA GLU A 158 -26.32 -14.65 -15.91
C GLU A 158 -26.04 -13.14 -16.05
N ARG A 159 -25.02 -12.78 -16.83
CA ARG A 159 -24.60 -11.39 -17.05
C ARG A 159 -25.75 -10.52 -17.55
N LEU A 160 -26.43 -10.97 -18.60
CA LEU A 160 -27.52 -10.20 -19.23
C LEU A 160 -28.76 -10.12 -18.33
N SER A 161 -29.15 -11.25 -17.73
CA SER A 161 -30.32 -11.29 -16.85
C SER A 161 -30.10 -10.47 -15.58
N TYR A 162 -28.89 -10.51 -15.00
CA TYR A 162 -28.55 -9.68 -13.84
C TYR A 162 -28.59 -8.19 -14.20
N ALA A 163 -27.97 -7.77 -15.31
CA ALA A 163 -27.99 -6.38 -15.77
C ALA A 163 -29.43 -5.87 -15.98
N LYS A 164 -30.27 -6.64 -16.64
CA LYS A 164 -31.69 -6.27 -16.84
C LYS A 164 -32.44 -6.17 -15.51
N SER A 165 -32.22 -7.11 -14.60
CA SER A 165 -32.92 -7.11 -13.31
C SER A 165 -32.50 -5.92 -12.42
N GLU A 166 -31.25 -5.49 -12.46
CA GLU A 166 -30.79 -4.29 -11.74
C GLU A 166 -31.40 -3.02 -12.33
N ILE A 167 -31.49 -2.90 -13.66
CA ILE A 167 -32.18 -1.78 -14.31
C ILE A 167 -33.65 -1.74 -13.91
N TYR A 168 -34.34 -2.87 -13.97
CA TYR A 168 -35.75 -2.94 -13.54
C TYR A 168 -35.91 -2.58 -12.06
N THR A 169 -34.98 -2.97 -11.22
CA THR A 169 -34.96 -2.62 -9.79
C THR A 169 -34.79 -1.11 -9.61
N ASN A 170 -33.87 -0.49 -10.33
CA ASN A 170 -33.66 0.96 -10.29
C ASN A 170 -34.86 1.76 -10.81
N MET A 171 -35.59 1.21 -11.80
CA MET A 171 -36.83 1.77 -12.29
C MET A 171 -38.04 1.55 -11.33
N GLY A 172 -37.83 0.83 -10.22
CA GLY A 172 -38.92 0.44 -9.30
C GLY A 172 -39.83 -0.65 -9.84
N ASN A 173 -39.49 -1.28 -10.96
CA ASN A 173 -40.31 -2.33 -11.58
C ASN A 173 -39.98 -3.72 -11.00
N LYS A 174 -40.36 -3.92 -9.73
CA LYS A 174 -40.15 -5.17 -8.98
C LYS A 174 -40.62 -6.43 -9.74
N LYS A 175 -41.74 -6.34 -10.43
CA LYS A 175 -42.32 -7.49 -11.17
C LYS A 175 -41.45 -7.92 -12.34
N ALA A 176 -40.91 -6.98 -13.10
CA ALA A 176 -40.04 -7.28 -14.23
C ALA A 176 -38.69 -7.82 -13.75
N ALA A 177 -38.11 -7.25 -12.69
CA ALA A 177 -36.87 -7.75 -12.08
C ALA A 177 -36.99 -9.21 -11.63
N ILE A 178 -38.06 -9.54 -10.91
CA ILE A 178 -38.36 -10.92 -10.47
C ILE A 178 -38.58 -11.84 -11.67
N ALA A 179 -39.34 -11.38 -12.69
CA ALA A 179 -39.65 -12.17 -13.87
C ALA A 179 -38.38 -12.53 -14.67
N GLU A 180 -37.43 -11.62 -14.80
CA GLU A 180 -36.17 -11.83 -15.50
C GLU A 180 -35.35 -12.94 -14.82
N MET A 181 -35.19 -12.88 -13.49
CA MET A 181 -34.47 -13.91 -12.72
C MET A 181 -35.21 -15.26 -12.72
N ARG A 182 -36.53 -15.24 -12.69
CA ARG A 182 -37.33 -16.46 -12.83
C ARG A 182 -37.11 -17.13 -14.18
N GLN A 183 -37.08 -16.38 -15.27
CA GLN A 183 -36.83 -16.90 -16.62
C GLN A 183 -35.46 -17.54 -16.72
N LEU A 184 -34.43 -16.91 -16.15
CA LEU A 184 -33.06 -17.47 -16.11
C LEU A 184 -33.10 -18.83 -15.38
N ALA A 185 -33.66 -18.90 -14.18
CA ALA A 185 -33.75 -20.13 -13.39
C ALA A 185 -34.57 -21.23 -14.08
N GLN A 186 -35.62 -20.85 -14.82
CA GLN A 186 -36.44 -21.80 -15.58
C GLN A 186 -35.74 -22.35 -16.82
N GLN A 187 -34.92 -21.54 -17.47
CA GLN A 187 -34.14 -22.00 -18.64
C GLN A 187 -33.03 -22.96 -18.23
N TYR A 188 -32.48 -22.82 -17.03
CA TYR A 188 -31.44 -23.68 -16.48
C TYR A 188 -31.88 -24.32 -15.16
N PRO A 189 -32.86 -25.26 -15.17
CA PRO A 189 -33.51 -25.73 -13.95
C PRO A 189 -32.62 -26.55 -13.02
N ASN A 190 -31.50 -27.08 -13.54
CA ASN A 190 -30.50 -27.84 -12.77
C ASN A 190 -29.37 -26.97 -12.21
N ASP A 191 -29.36 -25.67 -12.52
CA ASP A 191 -28.38 -24.75 -11.98
C ASP A 191 -28.92 -24.11 -10.70
N LEU A 192 -28.43 -24.58 -9.57
CA LEU A 192 -28.84 -24.07 -8.25
C LEU A 192 -28.34 -22.65 -7.97
N ASN A 193 -27.31 -22.17 -8.68
CA ASN A 193 -26.89 -20.76 -8.56
C ASN A 193 -27.94 -19.83 -9.14
N PHE A 194 -28.50 -20.13 -10.32
CA PHE A 194 -29.57 -19.32 -10.93
C PHE A 194 -30.86 -19.40 -10.12
N LYS A 195 -31.14 -20.56 -9.53
CA LYS A 195 -32.26 -20.71 -8.57
C LYS A 195 -32.04 -19.85 -7.32
N GLY A 196 -30.80 -19.78 -6.83
CA GLY A 196 -30.39 -18.91 -5.72
C GLY A 196 -30.51 -17.42 -6.06
N MET A 197 -30.06 -17.00 -7.25
CA MET A 197 -30.21 -15.62 -7.73
C MET A 197 -31.68 -15.20 -7.82
N TYR A 198 -32.55 -16.10 -8.27
CA TYR A 198 -33.99 -15.86 -8.28
C TYR A 198 -34.53 -15.71 -6.85
N ALA A 199 -34.09 -16.55 -5.91
CA ALA A 199 -34.49 -16.43 -4.50
C ALA A 199 -33.97 -15.12 -3.86
N ASP A 200 -32.73 -14.71 -4.16
CA ASP A 200 -32.17 -13.41 -3.70
C ASP A 200 -33.00 -12.23 -4.23
N MET A 201 -33.43 -12.29 -5.50
CA MET A 201 -34.29 -11.24 -6.10
C MET A 201 -35.68 -11.19 -5.46
N LEU A 202 -36.27 -12.33 -5.15
CA LEU A 202 -37.54 -12.39 -4.40
C LEU A 202 -37.39 -11.75 -3.02
N LEU A 203 -36.31 -12.09 -2.31
CA LEU A 203 -36.04 -11.56 -0.96
C LEU A 203 -35.90 -10.03 -0.97
N ARG A 204 -35.11 -9.49 -1.93
CA ARG A 204 -34.94 -8.04 -2.11
C ARG A 204 -36.25 -7.29 -2.42
N ASN A 205 -37.26 -8.00 -2.91
CA ASN A 205 -38.56 -7.42 -3.29
C ASN A 205 -39.71 -7.81 -2.35
N ASP A 206 -39.39 -8.16 -1.11
CA ASP A 206 -40.35 -8.45 -0.03
C ASP A 206 -41.19 -9.74 -0.25
N GLU A 207 -40.76 -10.63 -1.16
CA GLU A 207 -41.40 -11.93 -1.44
C GLU A 207 -40.77 -13.05 -0.61
N GLU A 208 -40.68 -12.84 0.69
CA GLU A 208 -39.92 -13.69 1.64
C GLU A 208 -40.32 -15.15 1.61
N GLY A 209 -41.65 -15.44 1.61
CA GLY A 209 -42.17 -16.80 1.65
C GLY A 209 -41.73 -17.65 0.45
N GLN A 210 -41.67 -17.06 -0.75
CA GLN A 210 -41.19 -17.74 -1.95
C GLN A 210 -39.66 -17.90 -1.93
N ALA A 211 -38.94 -16.87 -1.48
CA ALA A 211 -37.48 -16.92 -1.34
C ALA A 211 -37.04 -18.03 -0.39
N LEU A 212 -37.62 -18.09 0.82
CA LEU A 212 -37.32 -19.12 1.82
C LEU A 212 -37.60 -20.53 1.32
N LYS A 213 -38.71 -20.70 0.58
CA LYS A 213 -39.02 -21.99 -0.04
C LYS A 213 -37.93 -22.43 -1.02
N LEU A 214 -37.46 -21.53 -1.88
CA LEU A 214 -36.40 -21.82 -2.84
C LEU A 214 -35.06 -22.13 -2.15
N TYR A 215 -34.68 -21.37 -1.13
CA TYR A 215 -33.46 -21.68 -0.37
C TYR A 215 -33.50 -23.05 0.29
N ASN A 216 -34.65 -23.42 0.88
CA ASN A 216 -34.85 -24.74 1.47
C ASN A 216 -34.79 -25.85 0.40
N GLU A 217 -35.33 -25.65 -0.79
CA GLU A 217 -35.21 -26.59 -1.90
C GLU A 217 -33.76 -26.73 -2.35
N ILE A 218 -32.99 -25.62 -2.47
CA ILE A 218 -31.56 -25.66 -2.80
C ILE A 218 -30.80 -26.45 -1.75
N LEU A 219 -31.00 -26.16 -0.46
CA LEU A 219 -30.31 -26.85 0.63
C LEU A 219 -30.75 -28.30 0.84
N ALA A 220 -31.92 -28.70 0.39
CA ALA A 220 -32.34 -30.10 0.36
C ALA A 220 -31.58 -30.89 -0.72
N GLU A 221 -31.25 -30.26 -1.83
CA GLU A 221 -30.47 -30.86 -2.93
C GLU A 221 -28.96 -30.75 -2.68
N GLU A 222 -28.47 -29.58 -2.29
CA GLU A 222 -27.07 -29.29 -1.93
C GLU A 222 -27.01 -28.69 -0.50
N PRO A 223 -26.88 -29.49 0.54
CA PRO A 223 -26.80 -28.99 1.92
C PRO A 223 -25.62 -28.05 2.18
N ASP A 224 -24.56 -28.15 1.39
CA ASP A 224 -23.36 -27.32 1.46
C ASP A 224 -23.35 -26.16 0.43
N ASN A 225 -24.51 -25.80 -0.14
CA ASN A 225 -24.64 -24.64 -1.03
C ASN A 225 -24.43 -23.33 -0.26
N THR A 226 -23.24 -22.73 -0.44
CA THR A 226 -22.79 -21.56 0.31
C THR A 226 -23.67 -20.33 0.03
N ARG A 227 -24.15 -20.13 -1.20
CA ARG A 227 -25.03 -18.99 -1.53
C ARG A 227 -26.32 -19.02 -0.69
N ALA A 228 -27.02 -20.14 -0.71
CA ALA A 228 -28.27 -20.29 0.04
C ALA A 228 -28.06 -20.14 1.55
N GLN A 229 -26.97 -20.72 2.09
CA GLN A 229 -26.60 -20.58 3.51
C GLN A 229 -26.33 -19.11 3.88
N VAL A 230 -25.56 -18.37 3.09
CA VAL A 230 -25.23 -16.95 3.33
C VAL A 230 -26.47 -16.06 3.22
N SER A 231 -27.32 -16.28 2.20
CA SER A 231 -28.55 -15.49 2.03
C SER A 231 -29.54 -15.73 3.18
N LEU A 232 -29.74 -16.98 3.60
CA LEU A 232 -30.58 -17.31 4.76
C LEU A 232 -30.02 -16.74 6.06
N ARG A 233 -28.70 -16.81 6.28
CA ARG A 233 -28.07 -16.19 7.45
C ARG A 233 -28.33 -14.68 7.48
N SER A 234 -28.17 -14.01 6.34
CA SER A 234 -28.40 -12.56 6.23
C SER A 234 -29.87 -12.22 6.52
N TYR A 235 -30.79 -13.00 5.98
CA TYR A 235 -32.22 -12.87 6.26
C TYR A 235 -32.52 -13.00 7.76
N TYR A 236 -32.07 -14.07 8.42
CA TYR A 236 -32.31 -14.27 9.86
C TYR A 236 -31.70 -13.16 10.73
N ARG A 237 -30.56 -12.60 10.32
CA ARG A 237 -29.99 -11.43 11.03
C ARG A 237 -30.88 -10.20 10.93
N VAL A 238 -31.42 -9.91 9.75
CA VAL A 238 -32.33 -8.77 9.52
C VAL A 238 -33.62 -8.94 10.32
N GLN A 239 -34.14 -10.17 10.39
CA GLN A 239 -35.34 -10.49 11.16
C GLN A 239 -35.12 -10.56 12.69
N GLY A 240 -33.88 -10.42 13.15
CA GLY A 240 -33.54 -10.51 14.57
C GLY A 240 -33.53 -11.94 15.13
N GLU A 241 -33.60 -12.97 14.26
CA GLU A 241 -33.52 -14.38 14.61
C GLU A 241 -32.05 -14.81 14.80
N ILE A 242 -31.39 -14.23 15.81
CA ILE A 242 -29.93 -14.31 15.98
C ILE A 242 -29.46 -15.77 16.18
N GLU A 243 -30.16 -16.57 16.93
CA GLU A 243 -29.77 -17.99 17.16
C GLU A 243 -29.71 -18.81 15.86
N LYS A 244 -30.66 -18.59 14.94
CA LYS A 244 -30.65 -19.25 13.62
C LYS A 244 -29.52 -18.72 12.74
N ALA A 245 -29.27 -17.42 12.78
CA ALA A 245 -28.17 -16.81 12.04
C ALA A 245 -26.80 -17.32 12.53
N ASP A 246 -26.61 -17.45 13.84
CA ASP A 246 -25.37 -17.94 14.44
C ASP A 246 -25.15 -19.43 14.13
N SER A 247 -26.21 -20.25 14.20
CA SER A 247 -26.14 -21.64 13.79
C SER A 247 -25.71 -21.79 12.32
N LEU A 248 -26.25 -20.98 11.41
CA LEU A 248 -25.83 -20.96 10.02
C LEU A 248 -24.41 -20.41 9.85
N THR A 249 -23.98 -19.46 10.68
CA THR A 249 -22.63 -18.93 10.64
C THR A 249 -21.62 -20.05 10.90
N GLU A 250 -21.86 -20.90 11.91
CA GLU A 250 -21.02 -22.06 12.17
C GLU A 250 -20.96 -23.02 10.98
N VAL A 251 -22.12 -23.35 10.38
CA VAL A 251 -22.21 -24.21 9.21
C VAL A 251 -21.39 -23.64 8.04
N ILE A 252 -21.53 -22.34 7.75
CA ILE A 252 -20.82 -21.67 6.66
C ILE A 252 -19.31 -21.66 6.91
N LEU A 253 -18.86 -21.36 8.13
CA LEU A 253 -17.45 -21.31 8.48
C LEU A 253 -16.75 -22.67 8.32
N LEU A 254 -17.45 -23.76 8.57
CA LEU A 254 -16.95 -25.12 8.44
C LEU A 254 -17.18 -25.74 7.06
N ASN A 255 -17.98 -25.09 6.20
CA ASN A 255 -18.28 -25.57 4.87
C ASN A 255 -17.03 -25.52 3.97
N LYS A 256 -16.69 -26.64 3.32
CA LYS A 256 -15.53 -26.77 2.42
C LYS A 256 -15.57 -25.84 1.21
N ASN A 257 -16.79 -25.46 0.76
CA ASN A 257 -17.02 -24.61 -0.40
C ASN A 257 -16.96 -23.11 -0.06
N THR A 258 -16.92 -22.73 1.22
CA THR A 258 -16.76 -21.35 1.66
C THR A 258 -15.36 -20.86 1.36
N THR A 259 -15.25 -19.70 0.69
CA THR A 259 -13.95 -19.11 0.40
C THR A 259 -13.27 -18.57 1.67
N ASN A 260 -11.95 -18.41 1.61
CA ASN A 260 -11.20 -17.90 2.76
C ASN A 260 -11.59 -16.47 3.11
N GLU A 261 -11.86 -15.63 2.11
CA GLU A 261 -12.33 -14.24 2.28
C GLU A 261 -13.68 -14.20 3.02
N GLN A 262 -14.60 -15.10 2.64
CA GLN A 262 -15.90 -15.21 3.31
C GLN A 262 -15.73 -15.67 4.77
N ARG A 263 -14.85 -16.64 5.05
CA ARG A 263 -14.54 -17.08 6.42
C ARG A 263 -13.99 -15.94 7.26
N ILE A 264 -13.00 -15.21 6.75
CA ILE A 264 -12.40 -14.07 7.44
C ILE A 264 -13.46 -13.00 7.72
N TYR A 265 -14.27 -12.66 6.72
CA TYR A 265 -15.34 -11.68 6.88
C TYR A 265 -16.32 -12.08 7.99
N LEU A 266 -16.79 -13.33 7.98
CA LEU A 266 -17.73 -13.84 8.98
C LEU A 266 -17.10 -13.88 10.37
N MET A 267 -15.85 -14.34 10.50
CA MET A 267 -15.13 -14.35 11.77
C MET A 267 -14.94 -12.94 12.32
N ARG A 268 -14.59 -11.98 11.49
CA ARG A 268 -14.49 -10.57 11.91
C ARG A 268 -15.83 -10.02 12.39
N GLN A 269 -16.94 -10.37 11.74
CA GLN A 269 -18.28 -10.01 12.22
C GLN A 269 -18.57 -10.65 13.57
N MET A 270 -18.32 -11.95 13.74
CA MET A 270 -18.53 -12.64 15.02
C MET A 270 -17.72 -12.01 16.15
N VAL A 271 -16.45 -11.70 15.90
CA VAL A 271 -15.59 -10.99 16.86
C VAL A 271 -16.19 -9.63 17.21
N ALA A 272 -16.57 -8.82 16.22
CA ALA A 272 -17.13 -7.50 16.45
C ALA A 272 -18.46 -7.53 17.21
N ASP A 273 -19.31 -8.51 16.92
CA ASP A 273 -20.59 -8.68 17.62
C ASP A 273 -20.37 -9.12 19.08
N SER A 274 -19.43 -10.05 19.31
CA SER A 274 -19.03 -10.50 20.65
C SER A 274 -18.43 -9.35 21.49
N GLU A 275 -17.55 -8.53 20.90
CA GLU A 275 -16.95 -7.39 21.61
C GLU A 275 -17.99 -6.31 21.96
N ARG A 276 -18.98 -6.07 21.09
CA ARG A 276 -20.08 -5.13 21.41
C ARG A 276 -20.99 -5.62 22.53
N ALA A 277 -21.16 -6.92 22.65
CA ALA A 277 -22.00 -7.54 23.65
C ALA A 277 -21.25 -7.86 24.95
N ASP A 278 -19.96 -7.48 25.08
CA ASP A 278 -19.05 -7.91 26.15
C ASP A 278 -19.08 -9.45 26.35
N GLY A 279 -19.15 -10.17 25.21
CA GLY A 279 -19.38 -11.61 25.17
C GLY A 279 -18.16 -12.43 25.54
N ASP A 280 -18.40 -13.69 25.89
CA ASP A 280 -17.35 -14.65 26.23
C ASP A 280 -16.52 -15.00 24.98
N SER A 281 -15.20 -14.85 25.11
CA SER A 281 -14.25 -15.21 24.05
C SER A 281 -14.19 -16.71 23.75
N THR A 282 -14.71 -17.56 24.62
CA THR A 282 -14.66 -19.03 24.51
C THR A 282 -15.30 -19.53 23.20
N GLN A 283 -16.47 -18.97 22.86
CA GLN A 283 -17.18 -19.35 21.64
C GLN A 283 -16.37 -19.02 20.36
N ILE A 284 -15.79 -17.83 20.33
CA ILE A 284 -14.95 -17.37 19.21
C ILE A 284 -13.70 -18.25 19.06
N LEU A 285 -13.02 -18.54 20.18
CA LEU A 285 -11.82 -19.38 20.18
C LEU A 285 -12.14 -20.82 19.76
N ASN A 286 -13.25 -21.38 20.24
CA ASN A 286 -13.68 -22.70 19.83
C ASN A 286 -13.94 -22.77 18.33
N MET A 287 -14.50 -21.70 17.74
CA MET A 287 -14.71 -21.64 16.29
C MET A 287 -13.38 -21.59 15.54
N PHE A 288 -12.42 -20.77 15.97
CA PHE A 288 -11.07 -20.80 15.40
C PHE A 288 -10.44 -22.19 15.48
N HIS A 289 -10.54 -22.87 16.61
CA HIS A 289 -10.00 -24.22 16.78
C HIS A 289 -10.65 -25.22 15.83
N LYS A 290 -11.99 -25.18 15.68
CA LYS A 290 -12.70 -26.04 14.73
C LYS A 290 -12.24 -25.80 13.28
N MET A 291 -12.08 -24.54 12.89
CA MET A 291 -11.62 -24.19 11.54
C MET A 291 -10.16 -24.60 11.30
N LEU A 292 -9.29 -24.46 12.29
CA LEU A 292 -7.86 -24.80 12.21
C LEU A 292 -7.58 -26.29 12.36
N ALA A 293 -8.56 -27.10 12.79
CA ALA A 293 -8.41 -28.56 12.89
C ALA A 293 -8.22 -29.25 11.53
N GLY A 294 -8.66 -28.62 10.44
CA GLY A 294 -8.48 -29.10 9.08
C GLY A 294 -7.25 -28.48 8.39
N PRO A 295 -6.87 -29.01 7.21
CA PRO A 295 -5.76 -28.45 6.43
C PRO A 295 -6.08 -27.02 5.98
N GLN A 296 -5.11 -26.14 6.15
CA GLN A 296 -5.23 -24.72 5.78
C GLN A 296 -4.51 -24.46 4.45
N LYS A 297 -5.12 -23.67 3.56
CA LYS A 297 -4.49 -23.22 2.29
C LYS A 297 -3.54 -22.05 2.50
N ASN A 298 -3.79 -21.22 3.52
CA ASN A 298 -2.98 -20.08 3.93
C ASN A 298 -3.12 -19.84 5.44
N ALA A 299 -2.35 -18.92 5.98
CA ALA A 299 -2.30 -18.64 7.41
C ALA A 299 -3.32 -17.60 7.91
N ASP A 300 -4.23 -17.10 7.06
CA ASP A 300 -5.09 -15.95 7.40
C ASP A 300 -5.95 -16.21 8.65
N ILE A 301 -6.55 -17.40 8.75
CA ILE A 301 -7.39 -17.77 9.90
C ILE A 301 -6.55 -17.88 11.18
N ALA A 302 -5.37 -18.49 11.10
CA ALA A 302 -4.45 -18.60 12.24
C ALA A 302 -3.93 -17.21 12.66
N THR A 303 -3.64 -16.34 11.70
CA THR A 303 -3.23 -14.95 11.95
C THR A 303 -4.35 -14.15 12.62
N LEU A 304 -5.59 -14.28 12.14
CA LEU A 304 -6.75 -13.65 12.77
C LEU A 304 -6.98 -14.17 14.19
N CYS A 305 -6.79 -15.48 14.42
CA CYS A 305 -6.86 -16.09 15.75
C CYS A 305 -5.80 -15.51 16.69
N ALA A 306 -4.53 -15.44 16.26
CA ALA A 306 -3.45 -14.87 17.06
C ALA A 306 -3.73 -13.40 17.43
N ALA A 307 -4.20 -12.60 16.46
CA ALA A 307 -4.58 -11.20 16.69
C ALA A 307 -5.75 -11.08 17.69
N TYR A 308 -6.74 -11.95 17.60
CA TYR A 308 -7.85 -11.99 18.55
C TYR A 308 -7.39 -12.37 19.97
N MET A 309 -6.52 -13.37 20.09
CA MET A 309 -5.95 -13.79 21.37
C MET A 309 -5.15 -12.65 22.02
N ASP A 310 -4.39 -11.90 21.23
CA ASP A 310 -3.63 -10.73 21.72
C ASP A 310 -4.57 -9.59 22.15
N LEU A 311 -5.61 -9.29 21.36
CA LEU A 311 -6.67 -8.32 21.70
C LEU A 311 -7.31 -8.64 23.07
N LYS A 312 -7.58 -9.92 23.33
CA LYS A 312 -8.15 -10.41 24.59
C LYS A 312 -7.11 -10.53 25.70
N LYS A 313 -5.87 -10.11 25.48
CA LYS A 313 -4.75 -10.19 26.43
C LYS A 313 -4.58 -11.62 27.02
N MET A 314 -4.72 -12.62 26.19
CA MET A 314 -4.52 -14.01 26.57
C MET A 314 -3.08 -14.30 26.99
N PRO A 315 -2.82 -15.37 27.73
CA PRO A 315 -1.46 -15.75 28.11
C PRO A 315 -0.53 -15.78 26.90
N ARG A 316 0.62 -15.11 27.02
CA ARG A 316 1.60 -14.97 25.91
C ARG A 316 2.02 -16.32 25.32
N ASP A 317 2.09 -17.37 26.12
CA ASP A 317 2.41 -18.73 25.64
C ASP A 317 1.35 -19.27 24.69
N SER A 318 0.08 -18.95 24.93
CA SER A 318 -1.01 -19.34 24.03
C SER A 318 -0.93 -18.59 22.70
N VAL A 319 -0.69 -17.27 22.75
CA VAL A 319 -0.49 -16.44 21.55
C VAL A 319 0.75 -16.92 20.78
N ARG A 320 1.85 -17.22 21.47
CA ARG A 320 3.08 -17.78 20.89
C ARG A 320 2.80 -19.08 20.12
N THR A 321 2.07 -20.01 20.72
CA THR A 321 1.71 -21.28 20.06
C THR A 321 0.92 -21.04 18.78
N MET A 322 -0.01 -20.07 18.79
CA MET A 322 -0.78 -19.71 17.60
C MET A 322 0.09 -19.04 16.53
N LEU A 323 1.02 -18.16 16.91
CA LEU A 323 2.00 -17.57 15.97
C LEU A 323 2.92 -18.64 15.36
N GLN A 324 3.32 -19.66 16.12
CA GLN A 324 4.06 -20.81 15.59
C GLN A 324 3.21 -21.59 14.58
N THR A 325 1.90 -21.72 14.82
CA THR A 325 0.97 -22.30 13.85
C THR A 325 0.92 -21.46 12.57
N VAL A 326 0.87 -20.11 12.68
CA VAL A 326 0.97 -19.21 11.52
C VAL A 326 2.23 -19.50 10.71
N LEU A 327 3.40 -19.58 11.36
CA LEU A 327 4.67 -19.83 10.68
C LEU A 327 4.80 -21.26 10.12
N SER A 328 4.10 -22.24 10.68
CA SER A 328 4.06 -23.61 10.12
C SER A 328 3.31 -23.67 8.78
N ILE A 329 2.34 -22.75 8.57
CA ILE A 329 1.53 -22.65 7.35
C ILE A 329 2.18 -21.66 6.35
N ALA A 330 2.64 -20.52 6.85
CA ALA A 330 3.27 -19.45 6.08
C ALA A 330 4.62 -19.06 6.73
N PRO A 331 5.72 -19.76 6.40
CA PRO A 331 7.04 -19.49 6.98
C PRO A 331 7.58 -18.10 6.66
N ASP A 332 7.06 -17.46 5.61
CA ASP A 332 7.38 -16.12 5.14
C ASP A 332 6.58 -15.00 5.83
N ASN A 333 5.74 -15.32 6.80
CA ASN A 333 4.98 -14.33 7.55
C ASN A 333 5.89 -13.54 8.51
N ALA A 334 6.46 -12.43 8.01
CA ALA A 334 7.37 -11.57 8.77
C ALA A 334 6.72 -11.00 10.04
N ALA A 335 5.45 -10.59 9.99
CA ALA A 335 4.75 -10.00 11.13
C ALA A 335 4.62 -10.98 12.31
N ALA A 336 4.22 -12.21 12.03
CA ALA A 336 4.12 -13.25 13.08
C ALA A 336 5.50 -13.55 13.69
N ARG A 337 6.55 -13.60 12.88
CA ARG A 337 7.91 -13.83 13.33
C ARG A 337 8.45 -12.69 14.17
N LEU A 338 8.21 -11.44 13.76
CA LEU A 338 8.59 -10.25 14.55
C LEU A 338 7.88 -10.20 15.91
N GLN A 339 6.62 -10.63 15.97
CA GLN A 339 5.90 -10.71 17.24
C GLN A 339 6.53 -11.79 18.17
N LEU A 340 6.95 -12.92 17.62
CA LEU A 340 7.70 -13.94 18.39
C LEU A 340 9.06 -13.41 18.85
N VAL A 341 9.77 -12.67 18.00
CA VAL A 341 11.02 -11.99 18.36
C VAL A 341 10.79 -11.02 19.52
N SER A 342 9.72 -10.20 19.46
CA SER A 342 9.35 -9.29 20.55
C SER A 342 9.08 -10.05 21.85
N PHE A 343 8.37 -11.16 21.80
CA PHE A 343 8.10 -11.98 22.99
C PHE A 343 9.38 -12.61 23.58
N ALA A 344 10.30 -13.06 22.74
CA ALA A 344 11.60 -13.57 23.18
C ALA A 344 12.46 -12.44 23.78
N TRP A 345 12.45 -11.27 23.15
CA TRP A 345 13.16 -10.08 23.64
C TRP A 345 12.71 -9.65 25.03
N ASP A 346 11.40 -9.57 25.26
CA ASP A 346 10.80 -9.21 26.57
C ASP A 346 11.18 -10.20 27.68
N ARG A 347 11.39 -11.48 27.35
CA ARG A 347 11.86 -12.51 28.28
C ARG A 347 13.39 -12.50 28.44
N LYS A 348 14.11 -11.66 27.70
CA LYS A 348 15.57 -11.64 27.61
C LYS A 348 16.16 -12.97 27.09
N ASP A 349 15.41 -13.69 26.29
CA ASP A 349 15.86 -14.91 25.62
C ASP A 349 16.55 -14.56 24.29
N HIS A 350 17.75 -14.01 24.40
CA HIS A 350 18.51 -13.54 23.25
C HIS A 350 18.85 -14.68 22.27
N GLN A 351 19.01 -15.91 22.78
CA GLN A 351 19.29 -17.06 21.94
C GLN A 351 18.08 -17.41 21.04
N GLU A 352 16.86 -17.33 21.57
CA GLU A 352 15.65 -17.52 20.76
C GLU A 352 15.49 -16.39 19.74
N VAL A 353 15.79 -15.12 20.11
CA VAL A 353 15.80 -13.99 19.16
C VAL A 353 16.74 -14.27 17.98
N ILE A 354 17.98 -14.70 18.28
CA ILE A 354 18.98 -15.03 17.25
C ILE A 354 18.44 -16.11 16.31
N THR A 355 17.88 -17.18 16.85
CA THR A 355 17.34 -18.31 16.06
C THR A 355 16.19 -17.87 15.16
N LEU A 356 15.20 -17.15 15.72
CA LEU A 356 14.05 -16.64 14.97
C LEU A 356 14.46 -15.71 13.82
N CYS A 357 15.48 -14.86 14.07
CA CYS A 357 15.99 -13.94 13.04
C CYS A 357 16.82 -14.68 11.98
N GLN A 358 17.59 -15.71 12.34
CA GLN A 358 18.32 -16.53 11.38
C GLN A 358 17.38 -17.27 10.43
N ASP A 359 16.33 -17.89 10.98
CA ASP A 359 15.30 -18.57 10.17
C ASP A 359 14.57 -17.58 9.25
N ALA A 360 14.28 -16.36 9.76
CA ALA A 360 13.63 -15.31 8.98
C ALA A 360 14.37 -14.96 7.69
N ARG A 361 15.69 -14.92 7.72
CA ARG A 361 16.53 -14.54 6.58
C ARG A 361 16.38 -15.47 5.36
N GLN A 362 15.89 -16.69 5.55
CA GLN A 362 15.58 -17.61 4.45
C GLN A 362 14.31 -17.20 3.70
N TYR A 363 13.36 -16.57 4.37
CA TYR A 363 12.03 -16.26 3.85
C TYR A 363 11.84 -14.76 3.58
N ASN A 364 12.47 -13.91 4.39
CA ASN A 364 12.35 -12.46 4.33
C ASN A 364 13.75 -11.81 4.36
N PRO A 365 14.62 -12.08 3.37
CA PRO A 365 16.01 -11.60 3.37
C PRO A 365 16.13 -10.07 3.30
N GLU A 366 15.10 -9.38 2.84
CA GLU A 366 15.08 -7.91 2.69
C GLU A 366 14.52 -7.18 3.93
N GLU A 367 13.98 -7.94 4.92
CA GLU A 367 13.41 -7.34 6.12
C GLU A 367 14.49 -6.96 7.13
N MET A 368 14.79 -5.66 7.20
CA MET A 368 15.85 -5.10 8.04
C MET A 368 15.69 -5.39 9.52
N ALA A 369 14.45 -5.47 10.02
CA ALA A 369 14.18 -5.68 11.43
C ALA A 369 14.81 -6.96 11.97
N PHE A 370 14.90 -8.03 11.18
CA PHE A 370 15.52 -9.28 11.61
C PHE A 370 17.04 -9.15 11.80
N TYR A 371 17.71 -8.36 10.97
CA TYR A 371 19.15 -8.07 11.15
C TYR A 371 19.38 -7.19 12.37
N TYR A 372 18.50 -6.23 12.60
CA TYR A 372 18.57 -5.35 13.75
C TYR A 372 18.44 -6.13 15.06
N TYR A 373 17.35 -6.89 15.23
CA TYR A 373 17.15 -7.67 16.45
C TYR A 373 18.22 -8.72 16.65
N GLN A 374 18.70 -9.35 15.57
CA GLN A 374 19.81 -10.31 15.64
C GLN A 374 21.11 -9.63 16.13
N GLY A 375 21.43 -8.49 15.55
CA GLY A 375 22.61 -7.71 15.95
C GLY A 375 22.53 -7.27 17.41
N MET A 376 21.37 -6.75 17.84
CA MET A 376 21.13 -6.36 19.23
C MET A 376 21.20 -7.56 20.19
N ALA A 377 20.67 -8.72 19.81
CA ALA A 377 20.76 -9.92 20.65
C ALA A 377 22.21 -10.39 20.82
N TYR A 378 23.02 -10.41 19.74
CA TYR A 378 24.44 -10.70 19.86
C TYR A 378 25.18 -9.64 20.70
N TYR A 379 24.79 -8.38 20.62
CA TYR A 379 25.36 -7.33 21.45
C TYR A 379 25.09 -7.56 22.94
N GLN A 380 23.87 -7.97 23.31
CA GLN A 380 23.51 -8.31 24.68
C GLN A 380 24.26 -9.55 25.21
N GLU A 381 24.60 -10.48 24.32
CA GLU A 381 25.44 -11.65 24.62
C GLU A 381 26.96 -11.36 24.58
N GLU A 382 27.33 -10.07 24.47
CA GLU A 382 28.73 -9.59 24.39
C GLU A 382 29.52 -10.12 23.17
N ASP A 383 28.84 -10.75 22.19
CA ASP A 383 29.47 -11.18 20.93
C ASP A 383 29.50 -10.03 19.90
N LYS A 384 30.43 -9.08 20.14
CA LYS A 384 30.56 -7.88 19.31
C LYS A 384 30.87 -8.18 17.85
N ASP A 385 31.54 -9.29 17.56
CA ASP A 385 31.90 -9.66 16.19
C ASP A 385 30.68 -10.08 15.40
N LYS A 386 29.82 -10.96 15.93
CA LYS A 386 28.59 -11.37 15.30
C LYS A 386 27.55 -10.24 15.29
N ALA A 387 27.51 -9.40 16.31
CA ALA A 387 26.68 -8.22 16.31
C ALA A 387 27.01 -7.30 15.13
N LEU A 388 28.30 -7.00 14.93
CA LEU A 388 28.76 -6.17 13.81
C LEU A 388 28.46 -6.83 12.46
N GLU A 389 28.68 -8.14 12.33
CA GLU A 389 28.34 -8.88 11.11
C GLU A 389 26.84 -8.79 10.79
N ALA A 390 25.95 -8.96 11.79
CA ALA A 390 24.52 -8.84 11.61
C ALA A 390 24.12 -7.45 11.12
N PHE A 391 24.65 -6.38 11.73
CA PHE A 391 24.39 -5.00 11.28
C PHE A 391 24.94 -4.74 9.87
N GLN A 392 26.12 -5.23 9.53
CA GLN A 392 26.68 -5.11 8.18
C GLN A 392 25.81 -5.79 7.12
N ASN A 393 25.30 -6.99 7.43
CA ASN A 393 24.36 -7.69 6.56
C ASN A 393 23.04 -6.90 6.39
N GLY A 394 22.53 -6.29 7.48
CA GLY A 394 21.36 -5.43 7.42
C GLY A 394 21.55 -4.17 6.57
N ILE A 395 22.75 -3.58 6.60
CA ILE A 395 23.08 -2.47 5.69
C ILE A 395 23.06 -2.92 4.22
N GLY A 396 23.42 -4.17 3.94
CA GLY A 396 23.42 -4.72 2.58
C GLY A 396 22.04 -4.81 1.93
N VAL A 397 20.95 -4.70 2.70
CA VAL A 397 19.56 -4.73 2.20
C VAL A 397 18.89 -3.36 2.19
N ILE A 398 19.62 -2.29 2.47
CA ILE A 398 19.09 -0.91 2.42
C ILE A 398 18.77 -0.53 0.98
N THR A 399 17.60 0.05 0.78
CA THR A 399 17.13 0.64 -0.48
C THR A 399 16.77 2.12 -0.29
N PRO A 400 16.61 2.91 -1.36
CA PRO A 400 16.17 4.30 -1.24
C PRO A 400 14.82 4.47 -0.53
N GLU A 401 13.98 3.43 -0.53
CA GLU A 401 12.67 3.40 0.09
C GLU A 401 12.70 2.95 1.56
N SER A 402 13.88 2.54 2.07
CA SER A 402 14.04 2.11 3.47
C SER A 402 13.71 3.25 4.43
N ASN A 403 13.12 2.92 5.58
CA ASN A 403 12.76 3.92 6.60
C ASN A 403 14.01 4.62 7.15
N PRO A 404 14.15 5.96 6.96
CA PRO A 404 15.36 6.68 7.36
C PRO A 404 15.69 6.57 8.85
N ALA A 405 14.68 6.48 9.71
CA ALA A 405 14.91 6.35 11.16
C ALA A 405 15.55 4.99 11.50
N ILE A 406 15.03 3.90 10.91
CA ILE A 406 15.57 2.56 11.14
C ILE A 406 17.00 2.46 10.62
N VAL A 407 17.25 2.96 9.40
CA VAL A 407 18.59 2.95 8.80
C VAL A 407 19.58 3.76 9.64
N SER A 408 19.15 4.94 10.10
CA SER A 408 19.95 5.77 11.00
C SER A 408 20.33 5.03 12.29
N ASP A 409 19.37 4.33 12.92
CA ASP A 409 19.64 3.55 14.13
C ASP A 409 20.62 2.40 13.90
N PHE A 410 20.54 1.72 12.74
CA PHE A 410 21.54 0.71 12.36
C PHE A 410 22.95 1.28 12.35
N TYR A 411 23.16 2.41 11.68
CA TYR A 411 24.45 3.05 11.60
C TYR A 411 24.93 3.59 12.94
N ALA A 412 24.01 4.09 13.79
CA ALA A 412 24.36 4.57 15.13
C ALA A 412 24.93 3.43 16.00
N VAL A 413 24.20 2.30 16.09
CA VAL A 413 24.65 1.15 16.89
C VAL A 413 25.93 0.54 16.31
N MET A 414 26.05 0.48 14.99
CA MET A 414 27.28 0.02 14.35
C MET A 414 28.46 0.94 14.67
N GLY A 415 28.24 2.26 14.72
CA GLY A 415 29.26 3.23 15.15
C GLY A 415 29.73 2.96 16.56
N ASP A 416 28.82 2.74 17.50
CA ASP A 416 29.15 2.40 18.89
C ASP A 416 29.98 1.10 18.99
N LEU A 417 29.57 0.07 18.27
CA LEU A 417 30.27 -1.22 18.22
C LEU A 417 31.68 -1.06 17.66
N LEU A 418 31.84 -0.34 16.56
CA LEU A 418 33.16 -0.08 15.95
C LEU A 418 34.06 0.72 16.89
N HIS A 419 33.52 1.72 17.59
CA HIS A 419 34.28 2.48 18.58
C HIS A 419 34.74 1.59 19.74
N GLN A 420 33.85 0.77 20.31
CA GLN A 420 34.18 -0.19 21.38
C GLN A 420 35.22 -1.23 20.96
N LYS A 421 35.36 -1.51 19.67
CA LYS A 421 36.42 -2.36 19.08
C LYS A 421 37.74 -1.59 18.82
N GLY A 422 37.81 -0.31 19.18
CA GLY A 422 38.95 0.54 18.91
C GLY A 422 39.11 1.01 17.46
N LEU A 423 38.08 0.88 16.64
CA LEU A 423 38.07 1.25 15.23
C LEU A 423 37.45 2.64 15.02
N ALA A 424 37.99 3.66 15.73
CA ALA A 424 37.41 4.99 15.82
C ALA A 424 37.07 5.62 14.44
N ARG A 425 37.94 5.49 13.44
CA ARG A 425 37.70 6.08 12.11
C ARG A 425 36.48 5.46 11.42
N LYS A 426 36.36 4.13 11.47
CA LYS A 426 35.17 3.42 10.92
C LYS A 426 33.91 3.75 11.71
N ALA A 427 34.03 3.98 13.03
CA ALA A 427 32.90 4.44 13.83
C ALA A 427 32.41 5.80 13.35
N PHE A 428 33.32 6.74 13.07
CA PHE A 428 32.95 8.07 12.58
C PHE A 428 32.28 8.02 11.18
N GLU A 429 32.77 7.16 10.27
CA GLU A 429 32.13 6.91 8.98
C GLU A 429 30.69 6.37 9.15
N ALA A 430 30.48 5.49 10.13
CA ALA A 430 29.15 5.00 10.45
C ALA A 430 28.25 6.10 11.02
N TYR A 431 28.75 6.94 11.93
CA TYR A 431 27.98 8.07 12.45
C TYR A 431 27.69 9.13 11.38
N ASP A 432 28.62 9.41 10.48
CA ASP A 432 28.34 10.30 9.33
C ASP A 432 27.23 9.72 8.45
N SER A 433 27.24 8.40 8.19
CA SER A 433 26.15 7.72 7.47
C SER A 433 24.82 7.77 8.23
N CYS A 434 24.84 7.58 9.55
CA CYS A 434 23.68 7.73 10.42
C CYS A 434 23.02 9.10 10.23
N LEU A 435 23.83 10.17 10.31
CA LEU A 435 23.34 11.56 10.22
C LEU A 435 22.97 11.97 8.79
N GLN A 436 23.44 11.28 7.76
CA GLN A 436 22.95 11.46 6.39
C GLN A 436 21.51 10.97 6.21
N TRP A 437 21.14 9.89 6.89
CA TRP A 437 19.78 9.35 6.86
C TRP A 437 18.82 10.12 7.78
N LYS A 438 19.32 10.54 8.95
CA LYS A 438 18.55 11.30 9.93
C LYS A 438 19.46 12.22 10.73
N ASP A 439 19.50 13.50 10.38
CA ASP A 439 20.41 14.50 10.92
C ASP A 439 20.12 14.94 12.36
N ASP A 440 18.99 14.51 12.90
CA ASP A 440 18.53 14.74 14.27
C ASP A 440 18.50 13.46 15.12
N ASN A 441 19.26 12.42 14.76
CA ASN A 441 19.42 11.24 15.62
C ASN A 441 20.21 11.63 16.88
N ILE A 442 19.48 11.89 17.96
CA ILE A 442 20.01 12.47 19.19
C ILE A 442 21.07 11.58 19.83
N MET A 443 20.86 10.26 19.85
CA MET A 443 21.83 9.30 20.38
C MET A 443 23.14 9.33 19.57
N CYS A 444 23.04 9.29 18.26
CA CYS A 444 24.18 9.37 17.36
C CYS A 444 24.95 10.70 17.55
N LEU A 445 24.23 11.84 17.57
CA LEU A 445 24.83 13.16 17.78
C LEU A 445 25.62 13.22 19.10
N ASN A 446 25.06 12.68 20.18
CA ASN A 446 25.74 12.66 21.48
C ASN A 446 27.00 11.79 21.46
N ASN A 447 26.88 10.54 21.01
CA ASN A 447 27.98 9.58 21.04
C ASN A 447 29.12 10.00 20.11
N TYR A 448 28.78 10.47 18.92
CA TYR A 448 29.78 11.00 17.97
C TYR A 448 30.52 12.22 18.54
N ALA A 449 29.78 13.17 19.12
CA ALA A 449 30.35 14.36 19.73
C ALA A 449 31.27 14.01 20.90
N TYR A 450 30.84 13.08 21.77
CA TYR A 450 31.65 12.60 22.88
C TYR A 450 32.96 11.95 22.40
N TYR A 451 32.90 11.03 21.44
CA TYR A 451 34.08 10.33 20.94
C TYR A 451 35.05 11.23 20.17
N LEU A 452 34.57 12.25 19.47
CA LEU A 452 35.43 13.30 18.91
C LEU A 452 36.17 14.06 20.01
N SER A 453 35.50 14.40 21.09
CA SER A 453 36.10 15.11 22.21
C SER A 453 37.17 14.28 22.96
N GLU A 454 36.93 12.96 23.09
CA GLU A 454 37.94 12.04 23.68
C GLU A 454 39.25 11.98 22.88
N LEU A 455 39.15 12.11 21.54
CA LEU A 455 40.33 12.16 20.65
C LEU A 455 40.91 13.58 20.49
N ASP A 456 40.28 14.58 21.10
CA ASP A 456 40.67 15.99 20.96
C ASP A 456 40.61 16.46 19.49
N GLU A 457 39.60 15.97 18.74
CA GLU A 457 39.43 16.21 17.30
C GLU A 457 38.12 16.94 17.02
N GLN A 458 38.15 17.87 16.06
CA GLN A 458 36.93 18.55 15.54
C GLN A 458 36.00 19.06 16.65
N LEU A 459 36.54 19.67 17.71
CA LEU A 459 35.80 20.10 18.90
C LEU A 459 34.63 21.04 18.56
N ASP A 460 34.76 21.89 17.51
CA ASP A 460 33.69 22.79 17.07
C ASP A 460 32.50 21.99 16.46
N LYS A 461 32.79 20.92 15.68
CA LYS A 461 31.77 20.00 15.19
C LYS A 461 31.10 19.27 16.34
N ALA A 462 31.88 18.78 17.29
CA ALA A 462 31.38 18.11 18.48
C ALA A 462 30.47 19.02 19.31
N GLU A 463 30.86 20.29 19.51
CA GLU A 463 30.02 21.28 20.22
C GLU A 463 28.66 21.48 19.52
N GLN A 464 28.66 21.70 18.20
CA GLN A 464 27.42 21.88 17.42
C GLN A 464 26.47 20.68 17.53
N MET A 465 27.01 19.46 17.46
CA MET A 465 26.22 18.23 17.60
C MET A 465 25.68 18.09 19.03
N SER A 466 26.52 18.23 20.03
CA SER A 466 26.10 18.11 21.42
C SER A 466 25.15 19.24 21.86
N TYR A 467 25.29 20.45 21.29
CA TYR A 467 24.32 21.52 21.52
C TYR A 467 22.90 21.14 21.05
N LYS A 468 22.79 20.43 19.91
CA LYS A 468 21.49 19.92 19.44
C LYS A 468 20.87 18.95 20.47
N THR A 469 21.69 18.10 21.11
CA THR A 469 21.19 17.12 22.09
C THR A 469 20.65 17.77 23.35
N ILE A 470 21.36 18.74 23.93
CA ILE A 470 20.89 19.47 25.12
C ILE A 470 19.68 20.36 24.80
N LYS A 471 19.53 20.82 23.55
CA LYS A 471 18.36 21.56 23.13
C LYS A 471 17.12 20.64 23.01
N ALA A 472 17.30 19.41 22.56
CA ALA A 472 16.23 18.42 22.44
C ALA A 472 15.80 17.89 23.82
N GLU A 473 16.77 17.58 24.69
CA GLU A 473 16.55 17.02 26.03
C GLU A 473 17.32 17.81 27.10
N PRO A 474 16.82 18.97 27.52
CA PRO A 474 17.58 19.90 28.39
C PRO A 474 17.88 19.38 29.80
N LYS A 475 17.24 18.30 30.22
CA LYS A 475 17.42 17.70 31.55
C LYS A 475 18.13 16.34 31.50
N ASN A 476 18.56 15.91 30.33
CA ASN A 476 19.30 14.65 30.20
C ASN A 476 20.72 14.82 30.72
N ALA A 477 21.03 14.17 31.84
CA ALA A 477 22.32 14.29 32.53
C ALA A 477 23.50 13.89 31.62
N THR A 478 23.35 12.83 30.83
CA THR A 478 24.39 12.35 29.90
C THR A 478 24.70 13.38 28.80
N TYR A 479 23.67 14.02 28.26
CA TYR A 479 23.86 15.02 27.20
C TYR A 479 24.46 16.32 27.73
N LEU A 480 24.07 16.72 28.94
CA LEU A 480 24.66 17.87 29.65
C LEU A 480 26.12 17.61 30.00
N ASP A 481 26.46 16.39 30.42
CA ASP A 481 27.83 15.99 30.69
C ASP A 481 28.71 16.02 29.42
N THR A 482 28.20 15.43 28.32
CA THR A 482 28.91 15.45 27.02
C THR A 482 29.18 16.89 26.57
N TYR A 483 28.18 17.78 26.68
CA TYR A 483 28.36 19.18 26.30
C TYR A 483 29.37 19.89 27.22
N ALA A 484 29.29 19.67 28.52
CA ALA A 484 30.25 20.19 29.49
C ALA A 484 31.68 19.69 29.22
N TRP A 485 31.83 18.41 28.90
CA TRP A 485 33.11 17.81 28.59
C TRP A 485 33.76 18.40 27.34
N ILE A 486 32.96 18.63 26.27
CA ILE A 486 33.43 19.28 25.05
C ILE A 486 33.92 20.71 25.35
N LEU A 487 33.19 21.50 26.11
CA LEU A 487 33.58 22.83 26.54
C LEU A 487 34.89 22.78 27.39
N PHE A 488 35.02 21.76 28.24
CA PHE A 488 36.27 21.53 29.00
C PHE A 488 37.46 21.26 28.06
N MET A 489 37.28 20.42 27.05
CA MET A 489 38.33 20.13 26.06
C MET A 489 38.69 21.36 25.21
N GLN A 490 37.76 22.28 25.00
CA GLN A 490 38.04 23.58 24.37
C GLN A 490 38.69 24.60 25.30
N GLY A 491 38.91 24.26 26.60
CA GLY A 491 39.46 25.18 27.60
C GLY A 491 38.49 26.21 28.17
N ARG A 492 37.19 26.11 27.85
CA ARG A 492 36.09 26.98 28.30
C ARG A 492 35.56 26.53 29.67
N TYR A 493 36.45 26.49 30.65
CA TYR A 493 36.18 25.85 31.96
C TYR A 493 35.03 26.45 32.73
N ALA A 494 34.84 27.78 32.70
CA ALA A 494 33.76 28.44 33.42
C ALA A 494 32.41 28.09 32.84
N GLU A 495 32.28 28.02 31.51
CA GLU A 495 31.05 27.60 30.83
C GLU A 495 30.80 26.10 31.05
N SER A 496 31.81 25.27 30.92
CA SER A 496 31.76 23.83 31.20
C SER A 496 31.17 23.56 32.60
N LYS A 497 31.57 24.36 33.61
CA LYS A 497 31.05 24.23 34.96
C LYS A 497 29.52 24.42 35.06
N VAL A 498 28.97 25.36 34.31
CA VAL A 498 27.52 25.62 34.30
C VAL A 498 26.72 24.38 33.88
N TYR A 499 27.21 23.67 32.88
CA TYR A 499 26.49 22.49 32.34
C TYR A 499 26.74 21.24 33.16
N ILE A 500 27.98 21.05 33.71
CA ILE A 500 28.24 19.89 34.57
C ILE A 500 27.47 19.99 35.90
N ASP A 501 27.23 21.19 36.41
CA ASP A 501 26.40 21.40 37.63
C ASP A 501 24.97 20.99 37.34
N GLN A 502 24.45 21.29 36.14
CA GLN A 502 23.11 20.83 35.71
C GLN A 502 23.10 19.32 35.50
N ALA A 503 24.16 18.72 34.92
CA ALA A 503 24.25 17.28 34.77
C ALA A 503 24.18 16.57 36.13
N LEU A 504 24.95 17.02 37.12
CA LEU A 504 24.92 16.47 38.49
C LEU A 504 23.57 16.61 39.16
N GLN A 505 22.82 17.70 38.91
CA GLN A 505 21.48 17.90 39.45
C GLN A 505 20.43 16.96 38.85
N ASN A 506 20.62 16.56 37.61
CA ASN A 506 19.70 15.69 36.88
C ASN A 506 20.15 14.20 36.86
N ASP A 507 21.33 13.88 37.39
CA ASP A 507 21.87 12.52 37.46
C ASP A 507 21.26 11.73 38.62
N SER A 508 20.09 11.14 38.42
CA SER A 508 19.37 10.34 39.42
C SER A 508 20.10 9.06 39.82
N ASP A 509 20.90 8.51 38.91
CA ASP A 509 21.51 7.18 39.06
C ASP A 509 22.96 7.24 39.56
N SER A 510 23.49 8.43 39.77
CA SER A 510 24.83 8.70 40.28
C SER A 510 25.95 8.10 39.40
N SER A 511 26.12 8.63 38.18
CA SER A 511 27.11 8.19 37.21
C SER A 511 28.56 8.47 37.67
N ALA A 512 29.38 7.42 37.67
CA ALA A 512 30.81 7.56 37.96
C ALA A 512 31.53 8.49 36.96
N VAL A 513 31.10 8.44 35.67
CA VAL A 513 31.69 9.25 34.58
C VAL A 513 31.36 10.72 34.76
N ILE A 514 30.06 11.05 34.95
CA ILE A 514 29.64 12.44 35.18
C ILE A 514 30.30 13.03 36.40
N THR A 515 30.39 12.25 37.48
CA THR A 515 31.04 12.67 38.72
C THR A 515 32.57 12.85 38.55
N GLU A 516 33.25 12.02 37.75
CA GLU A 516 34.68 12.18 37.41
C GLU A 516 34.91 13.43 36.57
N HIS A 517 34.12 13.65 35.51
CA HIS A 517 34.19 14.85 34.66
C HIS A 517 33.94 16.12 35.47
N ALA A 518 32.98 16.09 36.38
CA ALA A 518 32.73 17.21 37.29
C ALA A 518 34.00 17.53 38.10
N GLY A 519 34.66 16.55 38.70
CA GLY A 519 35.90 16.75 39.40
C GLY A 519 37.01 17.36 38.53
N ASP A 520 37.10 16.91 37.26
CA ASP A 520 38.09 17.44 36.30
C ASP A 520 37.78 18.90 35.90
N ILE A 521 36.51 19.23 35.79
CA ILE A 521 36.03 20.59 35.48
C ILE A 521 36.25 21.53 36.69
N TYR A 522 35.95 21.07 37.91
CA TYR A 522 36.12 21.87 39.12
C TYR A 522 37.60 22.18 39.42
N ILE A 523 38.52 21.24 39.19
CA ILE A 523 39.95 21.51 39.43
C ILE A 523 40.48 22.60 38.50
N GLN A 524 40.03 22.65 37.24
CA GLN A 524 40.40 23.69 36.28
C GLN A 524 39.77 25.05 36.61
N ASN A 525 38.61 25.04 37.25
CA ASN A 525 37.96 26.23 37.81
C ASN A 525 38.56 26.71 39.15
N LYS A 526 39.69 26.14 39.57
CA LYS A 526 40.42 26.50 40.82
C LYS A 526 39.67 26.20 42.10
N GLU A 527 38.86 25.14 42.08
CA GLU A 527 38.06 24.63 43.22
C GLU A 527 38.58 23.23 43.67
N PRO A 528 39.80 23.11 44.17
CA PRO A 528 40.46 21.80 44.35
C PRO A 528 39.81 20.95 45.46
N GLU A 529 39.24 21.55 46.48
CA GLU A 529 38.58 20.82 47.55
C GLU A 529 37.36 20.10 47.03
N ARG A 530 36.51 20.79 46.25
CA ARG A 530 35.32 20.23 45.66
C ARG A 530 35.66 19.19 44.59
N ALA A 531 36.70 19.43 43.79
CA ALA A 531 37.21 18.47 42.80
C ALA A 531 37.61 17.13 43.43
N VAL A 532 38.37 17.19 44.54
CA VAL A 532 38.80 15.98 45.28
C VAL A 532 37.62 15.25 45.93
N GLU A 533 36.60 15.97 46.39
CA GLU A 533 35.38 15.37 46.91
C GLU A 533 34.64 14.60 45.82
N LEU A 534 34.42 15.20 44.65
CA LEU A 534 33.78 14.56 43.47
C LEU A 534 34.57 13.35 43.00
N TRP A 535 35.90 13.43 42.87
CA TRP A 535 36.72 12.27 42.48
C TRP A 535 36.63 11.13 43.51
N LYS A 536 36.52 11.43 44.80
CA LYS A 536 36.29 10.40 45.82
C LYS A 536 34.88 9.77 45.67
N GLN A 537 33.87 10.55 45.36
CA GLN A 537 32.54 10.03 45.08
C GLN A 537 32.55 9.13 43.81
N ALA A 538 33.18 9.57 42.73
CA ALA A 538 33.37 8.77 41.52
C ALA A 538 34.13 7.45 41.79
N LEU A 539 35.16 7.49 42.67
CA LEU A 539 35.93 6.29 43.05
C LEU A 539 35.09 5.30 43.89
N LEU A 540 34.11 5.76 44.65
CA LEU A 540 33.16 4.86 45.33
C LEU A 540 32.27 4.10 44.33
N LEU A 541 31.95 4.75 43.22
CA LEU A 541 31.16 4.16 42.13
C LEU A 541 31.97 3.26 41.20
N ASP A 542 33.25 3.61 40.98
CA ASP A 542 34.21 2.83 40.19
C ASP A 542 35.52 2.58 41.01
N PRO A 543 35.52 1.63 41.94
CA PRO A 543 36.67 1.40 42.86
C PRO A 543 37.96 0.95 42.18
N GLN A 544 37.92 0.46 40.97
CA GLN A 544 39.09 -0.03 40.23
C GLN A 544 39.76 1.04 39.37
N ASN A 545 39.27 2.28 39.36
CA ASN A 545 39.75 3.36 38.52
C ASN A 545 41.09 3.93 39.04
N LYS A 546 42.18 3.42 38.51
CA LYS A 546 43.57 3.83 38.90
C LYS A 546 43.85 5.30 38.57
N ILE A 547 43.15 5.88 37.60
CA ILE A 547 43.33 7.29 37.22
C ILE A 547 42.72 8.19 38.29
N LEU A 548 41.53 7.88 38.80
CA LEU A 548 40.93 8.59 39.91
C LEU A 548 41.78 8.59 41.16
N ILE A 549 42.35 7.45 41.53
CA ILE A 549 43.31 7.35 42.66
C ILE A 549 44.45 8.32 42.49
N ARG A 550 45.03 8.41 41.27
CA ARG A 550 46.14 9.33 40.96
C ARG A 550 45.69 10.79 40.97
N LYS A 551 44.51 11.14 40.43
CA LYS A 551 43.94 12.49 40.45
C LYS A 551 43.74 12.98 41.90
N ILE A 552 43.17 12.15 42.75
CA ILE A 552 42.99 12.46 44.19
C ILE A 552 44.33 12.70 44.88
N LYS A 553 45.31 11.80 44.69
CA LYS A 553 46.64 11.91 45.31
C LYS A 553 47.40 13.13 44.86
N GLN A 554 47.35 13.47 43.57
CA GLN A 554 48.12 14.57 42.99
C GLN A 554 47.32 15.90 42.99
N ARG A 555 46.04 15.87 43.30
CA ARG A 555 45.13 17.03 43.30
C ARG A 555 45.20 17.81 41.97
N LYS A 556 45.26 17.08 40.84
CA LYS A 556 45.31 17.67 39.51
C LYS A 556 44.60 16.80 38.46
N TYR A 557 44.19 17.43 37.37
CA TYR A 557 43.68 16.73 36.18
C TYR A 557 44.77 15.83 35.59
N ILE A 558 44.41 14.63 35.21
CA ILE A 558 45.25 13.67 34.50
C ILE A 558 44.46 13.15 33.31
N LYS A 559 44.91 13.49 32.09
CA LYS A 559 44.29 13.01 30.84
C LYS A 559 44.38 11.47 30.78
N ARG A 560 43.31 10.82 30.43
CA ARG A 560 43.32 9.39 30.08
C ARG A 560 44.19 9.25 28.80
N LYS A 561 45.07 8.25 28.75
CA LYS A 561 45.87 7.96 27.54
C LYS A 561 45.11 7.05 26.62
#